data_7bcd0772e5479ddbdb1538dc242fa5d0
#
_entry.id   7bcd0772e5479ddbdb1538dc242fa5d0
#
_cell.length_a   1.000
_cell.length_b   1.000
_cell.length_c   1.000
_cell.angle_alpha   90.00
_cell.angle_beta   90.00
_cell.angle_gamma   90.00
#
_symmetry.space_group_name_H-M   'P 1'
#
loop_
_entity.id
_entity.type
_entity.pdbx_description
1 polymer ?
#
loop_
_entity_poly.entity_id
_entity_poly.type
_entity_poly.pdbx_seq_one_letter_code
_entity_poly.pdbx_strand_id
1 'polypeptide(L)'
;MSIERSTEVMATYLGEVLGKRRFELIPDFVDEEMLDHATGMRGPSALHAHATGFCENIPGVEIKVEDIFATDDAAFGIWNWKGDPIQSMGSSANGNPVFPQRVLSVFRLRNGMLIDYEAFVDAGQVRAQISAP
;
A
#
# COMPACT_ATOMS: atom_id res chain seq x y z
N MET A 1 10.58 12.66 15.99
CA MET A 1 10.71 11.63 14.93
C MET A 1 11.59 10.51 15.41
N SER A 2 11.24 9.31 15.09
CA SER A 2 12.01 8.15 15.55
C SER A 2 11.79 6.97 14.59
N ILE A 3 12.72 6.04 14.65
CA ILE A 3 12.61 4.77 13.93
C ILE A 3 11.35 4.02 14.40
N GLU A 4 11.08 4.04 15.70
CA GLU A 4 9.91 3.40 16.29
C GLU A 4 8.61 3.99 15.74
N ARG A 5 8.54 5.30 15.61
CA ARG A 5 7.35 5.95 15.04
C ARG A 5 7.16 5.61 13.56
N SER A 6 8.24 5.64 12.78
CA SER A 6 8.17 5.28 11.36
C SER A 6 7.73 3.82 11.18
N THR A 7 8.28 2.92 11.99
CA THR A 7 7.88 1.51 11.99
C THR A 7 6.41 1.35 12.35
N GLU A 8 5.96 2.05 13.39
CA GLU A 8 4.56 2.02 13.85
C GLU A 8 3.59 2.48 12.76
N VAL A 9 3.91 3.55 12.05
CA VAL A 9 3.05 4.07 10.98
C VAL A 9 2.87 3.01 9.88
N MET A 10 3.95 2.39 9.44
CA MET A 10 3.88 1.34 8.42
C MET A 10 3.10 0.11 8.93
N ALA A 11 3.39 -0.33 10.15
CA ALA A 11 2.70 -1.48 10.75
C ALA A 11 1.21 -1.21 10.91
N THR A 12 0.83 -0.01 11.31
CA THR A 12 -0.56 0.40 11.45
C THR A 12 -1.27 0.38 10.10
N TYR A 13 -0.63 0.94 9.07
CA TYR A 13 -1.22 0.97 7.73
C TYR A 13 -1.46 -0.46 7.21
N LEU A 14 -0.45 -1.30 7.25
CA LEU A 14 -0.56 -2.65 6.69
C LEU A 14 -1.44 -3.57 7.53
N GLY A 15 -1.26 -3.56 8.85
CA GLY A 15 -1.94 -4.50 9.74
C GLY A 15 -3.33 -4.08 10.17
N GLU A 16 -3.54 -2.78 10.43
CA GLU A 16 -4.82 -2.28 10.93
C GLU A 16 -5.67 -1.68 9.82
N VAL A 17 -5.10 -0.80 8.99
CA VAL A 17 -5.88 -0.11 7.95
C VAL A 17 -6.25 -1.08 6.83
N LEU A 18 -5.28 -1.72 6.21
CA LEU A 18 -5.54 -2.69 5.14
C LEU A 18 -5.99 -4.04 5.69
N GLY A 19 -5.32 -4.51 6.74
CA GLY A 19 -5.57 -5.85 7.27
C GLY A 19 -6.91 -5.99 7.99
N LYS A 20 -7.34 -4.97 8.72
CA LYS A 20 -8.58 -4.97 9.51
C LYS A 20 -9.60 -3.94 9.07
N ARG A 21 -9.31 -3.22 7.99
CA ARG A 21 -10.19 -2.18 7.42
C ARG A 21 -10.51 -1.06 8.40
N ARG A 22 -9.55 -0.73 9.28
CA ARG A 22 -9.70 0.35 10.24
C ARG A 22 -9.28 1.67 9.61
N PHE A 23 -10.06 2.12 8.62
CA PHE A 23 -9.76 3.34 7.84
C PHE A 23 -9.81 4.60 8.69
N GLU A 24 -10.53 4.57 9.80
CA GLU A 24 -10.64 5.70 10.73
C GLU A 24 -9.29 6.08 11.37
N LEU A 25 -8.29 5.21 11.30
CA LEU A 25 -6.96 5.49 11.84
C LEU A 25 -6.12 6.38 10.91
N ILE A 26 -6.50 6.49 9.64
CA ILE A 26 -5.72 7.23 8.64
C ILE A 26 -5.39 8.66 9.07
N PRO A 27 -6.35 9.48 9.55
CA PRO A 27 -6.02 10.86 9.95
C PRO A 27 -5.00 10.97 11.09
N ASP A 28 -4.82 9.91 11.87
CA ASP A 28 -3.91 9.92 13.01
C ASP A 28 -2.44 9.93 12.59
N PHE A 29 -2.12 9.48 11.37
CA PHE A 29 -0.73 9.40 10.92
C PHE A 29 -0.47 10.02 9.54
N VAL A 30 -1.46 10.59 8.89
CA VAL A 30 -1.31 11.17 7.54
C VAL A 30 -1.37 12.68 7.60
N ASP A 31 -0.33 13.34 7.07
CA ASP A 31 -0.28 14.78 6.94
C ASP A 31 -1.27 15.26 5.87
N GLU A 32 -1.81 16.46 6.05
CA GLU A 32 -2.75 17.06 5.09
C GLU A 32 -2.15 17.27 3.70
N GLU A 33 -0.82 17.40 3.62
CA GLU A 33 -0.09 17.61 2.38
C GLU A 33 0.48 16.31 1.79
N MET A 34 0.16 15.15 2.38
CA MET A 34 0.68 13.87 1.92
C MET A 34 0.38 13.66 0.43
N LEU A 35 1.41 13.30 -0.34
CA LEU A 35 1.28 12.98 -1.75
C LEU A 35 1.19 11.46 -1.94
N ASP A 36 0.10 11.01 -2.58
CA ASP A 36 -0.03 9.64 -3.05
C ASP A 36 0.43 9.62 -4.52
N HIS A 37 1.56 8.97 -4.79
CA HIS A 37 2.13 8.91 -6.13
C HIS A 37 1.27 8.12 -7.11
N ALA A 38 0.46 7.18 -6.63
CA ALA A 38 -0.39 6.38 -7.51
C ALA A 38 -1.49 7.21 -8.18
N THR A 39 -2.02 8.22 -7.48
CA THR A 39 -3.16 9.03 -7.95
C THR A 39 -2.79 10.48 -8.18
N GLY A 40 -1.69 10.95 -7.62
CA GLY A 40 -1.33 12.38 -7.60
C GLY A 40 -2.17 13.20 -6.63
N MET A 41 -3.05 12.56 -5.88
CA MET A 41 -3.91 13.23 -4.90
C MET A 41 -3.17 13.46 -3.58
N ARG A 42 -3.68 14.39 -2.77
CA ARG A 42 -3.03 14.77 -1.52
C ARG A 42 -3.97 14.61 -0.32
N GLY A 43 -3.35 14.39 0.83
CA GLY A 43 -3.99 14.41 2.13
C GLY A 43 -4.57 13.07 2.59
N PRO A 44 -5.13 13.04 3.80
CA PRO A 44 -5.72 11.81 4.36
C PRO A 44 -6.80 11.20 3.47
N SER A 45 -7.60 12.03 2.78
CA SER A 45 -8.63 11.53 1.87
C SER A 45 -8.05 10.76 0.69
N ALA A 46 -6.85 11.11 0.22
CA ALA A 46 -6.18 10.38 -0.86
C ALA A 46 -5.83 8.96 -0.42
N LEU A 47 -5.25 8.81 0.77
CA LEU A 47 -4.92 7.48 1.29
C LEU A 47 -6.18 6.69 1.63
N HIS A 48 -7.20 7.35 2.15
CA HIS A 48 -8.48 6.72 2.43
C HIS A 48 -9.09 6.13 1.15
N ALA A 49 -9.15 6.90 0.07
CA ALA A 49 -9.65 6.43 -1.21
C ALA A 49 -8.83 5.27 -1.77
N HIS A 50 -7.50 5.35 -1.65
CA HIS A 50 -6.60 4.29 -2.10
C HIS A 50 -6.84 2.99 -1.32
N ALA A 51 -6.89 3.07 -0.01
CA ALA A 51 -7.06 1.91 0.86
C ALA A 51 -8.45 1.28 0.72
N THR A 52 -9.52 2.08 0.70
CA THR A 52 -10.87 1.57 0.53
C THR A 52 -11.06 0.95 -0.86
N GLY A 53 -10.53 1.57 -1.90
CA GLY A 53 -10.58 1.04 -3.26
C GLY A 53 -9.92 -0.33 -3.37
N PHE A 54 -8.75 -0.49 -2.76
CA PHE A 54 -8.04 -1.76 -2.72
C PHE A 54 -8.88 -2.84 -2.02
N CYS A 55 -9.41 -2.54 -0.83
CA CYS A 55 -10.20 -3.49 -0.06
C CYS A 55 -11.54 -3.82 -0.71
N GLU A 56 -12.15 -2.86 -1.40
CA GLU A 56 -13.39 -3.09 -2.13
C GLU A 56 -13.18 -3.96 -3.38
N ASN A 57 -12.04 -3.79 -4.06
CA ASN A 57 -11.71 -4.60 -5.22
C ASN A 57 -11.37 -6.05 -4.84
N ILE A 58 -10.93 -6.29 -3.62
CA ILE A 58 -10.54 -7.61 -3.15
C ILE A 58 -11.28 -7.92 -1.85
N PRO A 59 -12.59 -8.23 -1.92
CA PRO A 59 -13.38 -8.52 -0.72
C PRO A 59 -12.77 -9.68 0.06
N GLY A 60 -12.63 -9.50 1.37
CA GLY A 60 -12.02 -10.52 2.22
C GLY A 60 -10.52 -10.66 2.05
N VAL A 61 -9.85 -9.65 1.47
CA VAL A 61 -8.40 -9.69 1.27
C VAL A 61 -7.67 -9.98 2.58
N GLU A 62 -6.68 -10.87 2.51
CA GLU A 62 -5.78 -11.17 3.60
C GLU A 62 -4.42 -10.54 3.33
N ILE A 63 -3.93 -9.77 4.29
CA ILE A 63 -2.64 -9.10 4.21
C ILE A 63 -1.61 -9.88 5.01
N LYS A 64 -0.47 -10.19 4.38
CA LYS A 64 0.66 -10.81 5.06
C LYS A 64 1.86 -9.88 4.97
N VAL A 65 2.28 -9.34 6.10
CA VAL A 65 3.49 -8.52 6.19
C VAL A 65 4.70 -9.44 6.25
N GLU A 66 5.64 -9.27 5.31
CA GLU A 66 6.87 -10.04 5.31
C GLU A 66 7.96 -9.37 6.15
N ASP A 67 8.13 -8.06 5.97
CA ASP A 67 9.18 -7.32 6.67
C ASP A 67 8.85 -5.84 6.72
N ILE A 68 9.25 -5.18 7.80
CA ILE A 68 9.18 -3.73 7.94
C ILE A 68 10.54 -3.25 8.43
N PHE A 69 11.11 -2.26 7.73
CA PHE A 69 12.34 -1.62 8.19
C PHE A 69 12.19 -0.11 7.98
N ALA A 70 12.88 0.65 8.80
CA ALA A 70 12.63 2.08 8.87
C ALA A 70 13.88 2.86 9.26
N THR A 71 13.86 4.13 8.87
CA THR A 71 14.74 5.17 9.40
C THR A 71 13.88 6.13 10.22
N ASP A 72 14.45 7.20 10.72
CA ASP A 72 13.69 8.19 11.49
C ASP A 72 12.68 9.00 10.63
N ASP A 73 12.87 9.01 9.30
CA ASP A 73 12.01 9.76 8.38
C ASP A 73 11.48 8.92 7.19
N ALA A 74 11.64 7.61 7.25
CA ALA A 74 11.13 6.72 6.20
C ALA A 74 10.76 5.36 6.76
N ALA A 75 9.80 4.71 6.13
CA ALA A 75 9.45 3.33 6.44
C ALA A 75 9.23 2.55 5.15
N PHE A 76 9.60 1.28 5.20
CA PHE A 76 9.53 0.36 4.06
C PHE A 76 8.82 -0.90 4.53
N GLY A 77 7.76 -1.27 3.82
CA GLY A 77 7.01 -2.49 4.15
C GLY A 77 6.92 -3.41 2.95
N ILE A 78 7.39 -4.64 3.11
CA ILE A 78 7.24 -5.69 2.11
C ILE A 78 6.09 -6.57 2.55
N TRP A 79 5.10 -6.72 1.69
CA TRP A 79 3.90 -7.46 2.02
C TRP A 79 3.30 -8.18 0.82
N ASN A 80 2.47 -9.18 1.10
CA ASN A 80 1.70 -9.93 0.12
C ASN A 80 0.23 -9.88 0.49
N TRP A 81 -0.62 -10.07 -0.51
CA TRP A 81 -2.04 -10.22 -0.25
C TRP A 81 -2.58 -11.46 -0.95
N LYS A 82 -3.67 -11.99 -0.42
CA LYS A 82 -4.45 -13.07 -1.01
C LYS A 82 -5.91 -12.63 -1.11
N GLY A 83 -6.57 -13.03 -2.18
CA GLY A 83 -7.97 -12.73 -2.41
C GLY A 83 -8.30 -12.82 -3.88
N ASP A 84 -9.59 -12.68 -4.18
CA ASP A 84 -10.09 -12.73 -5.55
C ASP A 84 -10.53 -11.33 -5.98
N PRO A 85 -9.68 -10.61 -6.76
CA PRO A 85 -10.04 -9.28 -7.22
C PRO A 85 -11.28 -9.30 -8.12
N ILE A 86 -12.15 -8.32 -7.91
CA ILE A 86 -13.32 -8.12 -8.77
C ILE A 86 -12.86 -7.63 -10.15
N GLN A 87 -11.86 -6.73 -10.16
CA GLN A 87 -11.29 -6.18 -11.38
C GLN A 87 -9.79 -6.38 -11.41
N SER A 88 -9.24 -6.62 -12.59
CA SER A 88 -7.80 -6.62 -12.79
C SER A 88 -7.20 -5.28 -12.41
N MET A 89 -6.01 -5.30 -11.81
CA MET A 89 -5.27 -4.11 -11.43
C MET A 89 -4.42 -3.58 -12.58
N GLY A 90 -4.63 -4.08 -13.77
CA GLY A 90 -3.95 -3.72 -14.99
C GLY A 90 -4.14 -4.83 -16.03
N SER A 91 -3.69 -4.58 -17.25
CA SER A 91 -3.70 -5.61 -18.28
C SER A 91 -2.47 -5.46 -19.17
N SER A 92 -2.02 -6.59 -19.72
CA SER A 92 -0.92 -6.62 -20.66
C SER A 92 -1.41 -6.36 -22.09
N ALA A 93 -0.46 -6.23 -23.03
CA ALA A 93 -0.77 -6.07 -24.45
C ALA A 93 -1.56 -7.27 -25.02
N ASN A 94 -1.41 -8.46 -24.45
CA ASN A 94 -2.15 -9.65 -24.87
C ASN A 94 -3.47 -9.85 -24.11
N GLY A 95 -3.86 -8.88 -23.27
CA GLY A 95 -5.13 -8.92 -22.53
C GLY A 95 -5.10 -9.70 -21.22
N ASN A 96 -3.97 -10.27 -20.83
CA ASN A 96 -3.88 -11.02 -19.57
C ASN A 96 -4.06 -10.09 -18.38
N PRO A 97 -4.84 -10.48 -17.37
CA PRO A 97 -5.00 -9.68 -16.16
C PRO A 97 -3.70 -9.64 -15.34
N VAL A 98 -3.50 -8.55 -14.64
CA VAL A 98 -2.32 -8.33 -13.78
C VAL A 98 -2.77 -8.14 -12.33
N PHE A 99 -2.20 -8.95 -11.44
CA PHE A 99 -2.49 -8.91 -10.00
C PHE A 99 -1.18 -8.83 -9.23
N PRO A 100 -0.68 -7.62 -8.94
CA PRO A 100 0.61 -7.46 -8.25
C PRO A 100 0.47 -7.79 -6.77
N GLN A 101 0.63 -9.07 -6.41
CA GLN A 101 0.38 -9.56 -5.07
C GLN A 101 1.48 -9.24 -4.07
N ARG A 102 2.74 -9.13 -4.52
CA ARG A 102 3.85 -8.77 -3.65
C ARG A 102 4.21 -7.31 -3.87
N VAL A 103 4.16 -6.53 -2.80
CA VAL A 103 4.24 -5.07 -2.86
C VAL A 103 5.29 -4.57 -1.88
N LEU A 104 6.04 -3.54 -2.28
CA LEU A 104 6.89 -2.75 -1.42
C LEU A 104 6.23 -1.38 -1.26
N SER A 105 5.78 -1.07 -0.05
CA SER A 105 5.27 0.26 0.28
C SER A 105 6.40 1.11 0.84
N VAL A 106 6.53 2.33 0.34
CA VAL A 106 7.55 3.28 0.78
C VAL A 106 6.85 4.52 1.32
N PHE A 107 7.09 4.80 2.60
CA PHE A 107 6.56 5.96 3.29
C PHE A 107 7.70 6.92 3.62
N ARG A 108 7.51 8.21 3.33
CA ARG A 108 8.37 9.25 3.85
C ARG A 108 7.59 10.04 4.89
N LEU A 109 8.24 10.35 6.01
CA LEU A 109 7.60 10.99 7.14
C LEU A 109 8.29 12.31 7.48
N ARG A 110 7.50 13.24 8.03
CA ARG A 110 7.99 14.50 8.59
C ARG A 110 7.24 14.74 9.89
N ASN A 111 7.99 14.95 10.96
CA ASN A 111 7.43 15.12 12.31
C ASN A 111 6.51 13.95 12.70
N GLY A 112 6.87 12.73 12.30
CA GLY A 112 6.10 11.53 12.63
C GLY A 112 4.83 11.34 11.82
N MET A 113 4.59 12.15 10.79
CA MET A 113 3.41 12.08 9.93
C MET A 113 3.81 11.71 8.51
N LEU A 114 3.01 10.88 7.87
CA LEU A 114 3.22 10.46 6.48
C LEU A 114 3.01 11.63 5.53
N ILE A 115 4.04 11.97 4.74
CA ILE A 115 3.99 13.07 3.77
C ILE A 115 4.12 12.61 2.31
N ASP A 116 4.50 11.35 2.09
CA ASP A 116 4.75 10.85 0.73
C ASP A 116 4.59 9.33 0.71
N TYR A 117 3.76 8.84 -0.18
CA TYR A 117 3.46 7.41 -0.33
C TYR A 117 3.75 6.95 -1.75
N GLU A 118 4.57 5.92 -1.87
CA GLU A 118 4.82 5.23 -3.12
C GLU A 118 4.73 3.71 -2.91
N ALA A 119 4.25 3.00 -3.92
CA ALA A 119 4.21 1.54 -3.88
C ALA A 119 4.86 0.96 -5.13
N PHE A 120 5.61 -0.11 -4.95
CA PHE A 120 6.30 -0.82 -6.02
C PHE A 120 5.89 -2.29 -5.99
N VAL A 121 5.76 -2.89 -7.15
CA VAL A 121 5.33 -4.27 -7.28
C VAL A 121 6.48 -5.16 -7.72
N ASP A 122 6.36 -6.46 -7.46
CA ASP A 122 7.35 -7.45 -7.88
C ASP A 122 7.30 -7.59 -9.40
N ALA A 123 8.35 -7.12 -10.08
CA ALA A 123 8.41 -7.13 -11.53
C ALA A 123 8.42 -8.55 -12.12
N GLY A 124 9.04 -9.50 -11.43
CA GLY A 124 9.05 -10.89 -11.87
C GLY A 124 7.67 -11.53 -11.82
N GLN A 125 6.92 -11.24 -10.74
CA GLN A 125 5.55 -11.72 -10.59
C GLN A 125 4.63 -11.16 -11.67
N VAL A 126 4.73 -9.85 -11.92
CA VAL A 126 3.94 -9.19 -12.97
C VAL A 126 4.29 -9.74 -14.34
N ARG A 127 5.59 -9.93 -14.62
CA ARG A 127 6.05 -10.49 -15.91
C ARG A 127 5.51 -11.88 -16.13
N ALA A 128 5.49 -12.73 -15.11
CA ALA A 128 4.96 -14.08 -15.20
C ALA A 128 3.46 -14.08 -15.57
N GLN A 129 2.70 -13.18 -14.99
CA GLN A 129 1.27 -13.03 -15.30
C GLN A 129 1.04 -12.52 -16.72
N ILE A 130 1.82 -11.54 -17.16
CA ILE A 130 1.74 -11.01 -18.53
C ILE A 130 2.04 -12.09 -19.57
N SER A 131 3.00 -12.95 -19.29
CA SER A 131 3.48 -13.97 -20.22
C SER A 131 2.67 -15.28 -20.18
N ALA A 132 1.70 -15.40 -19.27
CA ALA A 132 0.91 -16.62 -19.17
C ALA A 132 0.12 -16.88 -20.46
N PRO A 133 0.03 -18.15 -20.91
CA PRO A 133 -0.71 -18.53 -22.11
C PRO A 133 -2.22 -18.33 -21.98
#